data_ee219a3e80340d661c1eaaf810108192
#
_entry.id   ee219a3e80340d661c1eaaf810108192
#
_cell.length_a   1.000
_cell.length_b   1.000
_cell.length_c   1.000
_cell.angle_alpha   90.00
_cell.angle_beta   90.00
_cell.angle_gamma   90.00
#
_symmetry.space_group_name_H-M   'P 1'
#
loop_
_entity.id
_entity.type
_entity.pdbx_description
1 polymer ?
#
loop_
_entity_poly.entity_id
_entity_poly.type
_entity_poly.pdbx_seq_one_letter_code
_entity_poly.pdbx_strand_id
1 'polypeptide(L)'
;FSYGGSATTNNSNSDGTNVTISNSKITTTGDNAGGIMTTGGGKTTANNLTINTSGTSSAAIRSDRGGGTVTVNKGTYTTVGTGSPSIYSTADITVNNATLVSKASEGIVIEGKNKVTINNTKLTDSNTKLNGQSTTYKNIFLYQSMSGDASTGTAEFTSKNSDIVTNNGDTFYVTNTTATINLTNNKITNNDSKGNFLRVQKDSWGNSGSNGGDVTLNMTNQEADGNIVIDSISTLTMNLKEKSSFTGKINSENSAKSIKLVLDKTSKIK
;
A
#
# COMPACT_ATOMS: atom_id res chain seq x y z
N PHE A 1 -8.40 0.01 -19.31
CA PHE A 1 -7.32 -0.04 -20.28
C PHE A 1 -6.20 -0.92 -19.74
N SER A 2 -5.79 -1.92 -20.49
CA SER A 2 -4.78 -2.90 -20.08
C SER A 2 -3.78 -3.11 -21.20
N TYR A 3 -2.52 -3.18 -20.88
CA TYR A 3 -1.45 -3.52 -21.80
C TYR A 3 -0.19 -3.94 -21.03
N GLY A 4 0.74 -4.53 -21.69
CA GLY A 4 2.00 -4.98 -21.15
C GLY A 4 2.58 -6.09 -22.00
N GLY A 5 3.68 -6.67 -21.55
CA GLY A 5 4.29 -7.83 -22.18
C GLY A 5 3.52 -9.12 -21.97
N SER A 6 4.16 -10.23 -22.20
CA SER A 6 3.55 -11.55 -22.01
C SER A 6 3.09 -11.76 -20.57
N ALA A 7 1.84 -12.09 -20.38
CA ALA A 7 1.21 -12.35 -19.10
C ALA A 7 1.54 -13.73 -18.50
N THR A 8 2.70 -14.28 -18.77
CA THR A 8 3.12 -15.53 -18.14
C THR A 8 3.62 -15.29 -16.73
N THR A 9 3.29 -16.18 -15.83
CA THR A 9 3.46 -16.06 -14.38
C THR A 9 4.88 -15.75 -13.90
N ASN A 10 5.89 -16.03 -14.69
CA ASN A 10 7.29 -15.84 -14.30
C ASN A 10 8.06 -14.92 -15.26
N ASN A 11 7.39 -14.25 -16.16
CA ASN A 11 8.05 -13.39 -17.12
C ASN A 11 8.18 -11.98 -16.57
N SER A 12 9.34 -11.65 -16.04
CA SER A 12 9.72 -10.29 -15.64
C SER A 12 10.33 -9.47 -16.78
N ASN A 13 10.50 -10.05 -17.97
CA ASN A 13 11.09 -9.39 -19.11
C ASN A 13 10.04 -8.56 -19.83
N SER A 14 10.35 -7.29 -20.02
CA SER A 14 9.52 -6.39 -20.83
C SER A 14 9.66 -6.74 -22.31
N ASP A 15 8.54 -6.75 -23.04
CA ASP A 15 8.53 -6.77 -24.51
C ASP A 15 8.82 -5.41 -25.14
N GLY A 16 9.14 -4.40 -24.31
CA GLY A 16 9.34 -3.01 -24.75
C GLY A 16 8.05 -2.18 -24.81
N THR A 17 6.91 -2.74 -24.43
CA THR A 17 5.65 -1.97 -24.43
C THR A 17 5.75 -0.77 -23.50
N ASN A 18 5.49 0.41 -24.06
CA ASN A 18 5.53 1.68 -23.36
C ASN A 18 4.34 2.53 -23.80
N VAL A 19 3.45 2.84 -22.86
CA VAL A 19 2.22 3.61 -23.16
C VAL A 19 2.18 4.87 -22.30
N THR A 20 1.83 5.98 -22.95
CA THR A 20 1.53 7.26 -22.30
C THR A 20 0.08 7.62 -22.53
N ILE A 21 -0.65 7.90 -21.45
CA ILE A 21 -2.04 8.36 -21.48
C ILE A 21 -2.09 9.72 -20.78
N SER A 22 -2.69 10.70 -21.42
CA SER A 22 -2.74 12.06 -20.87
C SER A 22 -4.14 12.67 -21.00
N ASN A 23 -4.51 13.49 -19.99
CA ASN A 23 -5.71 14.33 -19.99
C ASN A 23 -7.00 13.58 -20.37
N SER A 24 -7.16 12.37 -19.85
CA SER A 24 -8.25 11.47 -20.25
C SER A 24 -9.12 11.11 -19.05
N LYS A 25 -10.39 10.80 -19.31
CA LYS A 25 -11.33 10.27 -18.32
C LYS A 25 -11.63 8.81 -18.62
N ILE A 26 -11.53 7.98 -17.58
CA ILE A 26 -11.87 6.55 -17.63
C ILE A 26 -12.94 6.29 -16.59
N THR A 27 -14.05 5.71 -17.00
CA THR A 27 -15.13 5.28 -16.08
C THR A 27 -15.46 3.83 -16.37
N THR A 28 -15.39 2.98 -15.35
CA THR A 28 -15.72 1.56 -15.46
C THR A 28 -16.72 1.16 -14.37
N THR A 29 -17.68 0.30 -14.75
CA THR A 29 -18.76 -0.15 -13.85
C THR A 29 -18.82 -1.66 -13.68
N GLY A 30 -18.18 -2.42 -14.58
CA GLY A 30 -18.14 -3.87 -14.53
C GLY A 30 -17.13 -4.38 -13.49
N ASP A 31 -17.36 -5.60 -13.01
CA ASP A 31 -16.40 -6.31 -12.18
C ASP A 31 -15.13 -6.65 -12.98
N ASN A 32 -14.00 -6.64 -12.32
CA ASN A 32 -12.67 -6.82 -12.92
C ASN A 32 -12.33 -5.80 -14.03
N ALA A 33 -13.02 -4.67 -14.03
CA ALA A 33 -12.85 -3.58 -14.98
C ALA A 33 -12.22 -2.36 -14.30
N GLY A 34 -10.93 -2.42 -14.04
CA GLY A 34 -10.17 -1.32 -13.42
C GLY A 34 -9.96 -0.12 -14.34
N GLY A 35 -9.14 0.81 -13.91
CA GLY A 35 -8.77 2.00 -14.68
C GLY A 35 -7.64 1.71 -15.65
N ILE A 36 -6.38 1.84 -15.21
CA ILE A 36 -5.18 1.48 -15.99
C ILE A 36 -4.55 0.21 -15.39
N MET A 37 -4.03 -0.64 -16.25
CA MET A 37 -3.35 -1.86 -15.83
C MET A 37 -2.08 -2.09 -16.65
N THR A 38 -1.00 -2.42 -15.96
CA THR A 38 0.29 -2.80 -16.54
C THR A 38 0.63 -4.23 -16.14
N THR A 39 1.14 -5.02 -17.05
CA THR A 39 1.50 -6.42 -16.81
C THR A 39 2.73 -6.79 -17.65
N GLY A 40 3.39 -7.91 -17.32
CA GLY A 40 4.45 -8.50 -18.12
C GLY A 40 5.67 -7.58 -18.36
N GLY A 41 6.02 -6.74 -17.39
CA GLY A 41 7.18 -5.85 -17.49
C GLY A 41 6.96 -4.59 -18.33
N GLY A 42 5.74 -4.31 -18.76
CA GLY A 42 5.40 -3.10 -19.52
C GLY A 42 5.58 -1.81 -18.72
N LYS A 43 5.54 -0.67 -19.39
CA LYS A 43 5.65 0.68 -18.78
C LYS A 43 4.44 1.52 -19.08
N THR A 44 3.86 2.12 -18.06
CA THR A 44 2.76 3.09 -18.20
C THR A 44 3.16 4.44 -17.64
N THR A 45 2.91 5.50 -18.41
CA THR A 45 2.92 6.87 -17.89
C THR A 45 1.53 7.46 -18.02
N ALA A 46 0.93 7.84 -16.90
CA ALA A 46 -0.41 8.42 -16.83
C ALA A 46 -0.30 9.88 -16.38
N ASN A 47 -0.74 10.82 -17.19
CA ASN A 47 -0.66 12.24 -16.89
C ASN A 47 -2.06 12.85 -16.79
N ASN A 48 -2.42 13.35 -15.62
CA ASN A 48 -3.65 14.09 -15.37
C ASN A 48 -4.92 13.32 -15.82
N LEU A 49 -5.07 12.09 -15.34
CA LEU A 49 -6.26 11.29 -15.60
C LEU A 49 -7.35 11.55 -14.56
N THR A 50 -8.59 11.36 -14.95
CA THR A 50 -9.73 11.18 -14.04
C THR A 50 -10.22 9.75 -14.18
N ILE A 51 -10.02 8.93 -13.17
CA ILE A 51 -10.45 7.53 -13.18
C ILE A 51 -11.52 7.30 -12.11
N ASN A 52 -12.65 6.70 -12.50
CA ASN A 52 -13.70 6.28 -11.59
C ASN A 52 -14.04 4.81 -11.87
N THR A 53 -13.92 3.95 -10.87
CA THR A 53 -14.30 2.54 -10.97
C THR A 53 -15.35 2.19 -9.92
N SER A 54 -16.33 1.36 -10.27
CA SER A 54 -17.39 0.96 -9.33
C SER A 54 -17.60 -0.55 -9.19
N GLY A 55 -17.00 -1.35 -10.07
CA GLY A 55 -17.09 -2.81 -9.99
C GLY A 55 -16.21 -3.43 -8.90
N THR A 56 -16.47 -4.69 -8.59
CA THR A 56 -15.63 -5.53 -7.72
C THR A 56 -14.29 -5.82 -8.40
N SER A 57 -13.21 -5.90 -7.63
CA SER A 57 -11.85 -6.18 -8.12
C SER A 57 -11.40 -5.24 -9.25
N SER A 58 -11.74 -3.96 -9.11
CA SER A 58 -11.59 -2.93 -10.14
C SER A 58 -10.75 -1.74 -9.63
N ALA A 59 -9.49 -2.00 -9.29
CA ALA A 59 -8.54 -0.98 -8.86
C ALA A 59 -8.36 0.12 -9.91
N ALA A 60 -8.17 1.37 -9.49
CA ALA A 60 -7.99 2.48 -10.43
C ALA A 60 -6.62 2.43 -11.12
N ILE A 61 -5.57 2.13 -10.37
CA ILE A 61 -4.20 1.95 -10.86
C ILE A 61 -3.78 0.54 -10.47
N ARG A 62 -3.51 -0.28 -11.47
CA ARG A 62 -3.24 -1.69 -11.23
C ARG A 62 -2.02 -2.18 -11.99
N SER A 63 -1.30 -3.08 -11.40
CA SER A 63 -0.43 -4.01 -12.11
C SER A 63 -0.88 -5.45 -11.86
N ASP A 64 -0.49 -6.33 -12.74
CA ASP A 64 -0.73 -7.75 -12.61
C ASP A 64 0.57 -8.51 -12.94
N ARG A 65 0.53 -9.82 -12.93
CA ARG A 65 1.65 -10.75 -13.09
C ARG A 65 2.75 -10.27 -14.05
N GLY A 66 3.99 -10.50 -13.66
CA GLY A 66 5.15 -10.10 -14.42
C GLY A 66 5.61 -8.66 -14.17
N GLY A 67 4.93 -7.94 -13.30
CA GLY A 67 5.36 -6.62 -12.87
C GLY A 67 5.36 -5.55 -13.97
N GLY A 68 6.28 -4.62 -13.83
CA GLY A 68 6.44 -3.48 -14.74
C GLY A 68 6.67 -2.19 -13.98
N THR A 69 6.44 -1.08 -14.66
CA THR A 69 6.59 0.26 -14.07
C THR A 69 5.38 1.12 -14.41
N VAL A 70 4.78 1.75 -13.41
CA VAL A 70 3.69 2.71 -13.61
C VAL A 70 4.11 4.04 -12.97
N THR A 71 4.06 5.12 -13.75
CA THR A 71 4.27 6.48 -13.27
C THR A 71 3.01 7.28 -13.49
N VAL A 72 2.44 7.80 -12.42
CA VAL A 72 1.23 8.62 -12.43
C VAL A 72 1.59 10.03 -12.01
N ASN A 73 1.25 11.01 -12.87
CA ASN A 73 1.47 12.41 -12.59
C ASN A 73 0.14 13.16 -12.62
N LYS A 74 -0.25 13.72 -11.49
CA LYS A 74 -1.52 14.45 -11.31
C LYS A 74 -2.77 13.58 -11.56
N GLY A 75 -3.92 14.20 -11.40
CA GLY A 75 -5.21 13.56 -11.64
C GLY A 75 -5.92 13.09 -10.38
N THR A 76 -7.10 12.51 -10.58
CA THR A 76 -7.99 12.02 -9.52
C THR A 76 -8.42 10.58 -9.82
N TYR A 77 -8.26 9.71 -8.85
CA TYR A 77 -8.45 8.27 -8.99
C TYR A 77 -9.38 7.80 -7.88
N THR A 78 -10.62 7.45 -8.23
CA THR A 78 -11.68 7.09 -7.28
C THR A 78 -12.18 5.68 -7.52
N THR A 79 -12.25 4.88 -6.45
CA THR A 79 -12.83 3.54 -6.46
C THR A 79 -13.95 3.43 -5.43
N VAL A 80 -15.00 2.65 -5.73
CA VAL A 80 -16.14 2.43 -4.82
C VAL A 80 -16.53 0.95 -4.68
N GLY A 81 -15.83 0.04 -5.36
CA GLY A 81 -16.11 -1.39 -5.36
C GLY A 81 -15.40 -2.16 -4.24
N THR A 82 -15.90 -3.36 -3.94
CA THR A 82 -15.23 -4.32 -3.05
C THR A 82 -13.95 -4.83 -3.71
N GLY A 83 -12.86 -4.99 -2.94
CA GLY A 83 -11.59 -5.44 -3.48
C GLY A 83 -11.00 -4.52 -4.58
N SER A 84 -11.37 -3.25 -4.53
CA SER A 84 -11.01 -2.24 -5.54
C SER A 84 -10.22 -1.09 -4.90
N PRO A 85 -8.96 -1.33 -4.53
CA PRO A 85 -8.12 -0.27 -3.98
C PRO A 85 -7.85 0.83 -5.02
N SER A 86 -7.45 2.02 -4.57
CA SER A 86 -6.96 3.04 -5.50
C SER A 86 -5.73 2.55 -6.25
N ILE A 87 -4.82 1.83 -5.57
CA ILE A 87 -3.63 1.20 -6.15
C ILE A 87 -3.56 -0.27 -5.72
N TYR A 88 -3.42 -1.18 -6.70
CA TYR A 88 -3.01 -2.56 -6.48
C TYR A 88 -1.68 -2.83 -7.18
N SER A 89 -0.64 -3.11 -6.43
CA SER A 89 0.72 -3.24 -6.97
C SER A 89 1.30 -4.64 -6.86
N THR A 90 1.62 -5.20 -8.03
CA THR A 90 2.59 -6.29 -8.25
C THR A 90 3.75 -5.80 -9.10
N ALA A 91 4.11 -4.52 -9.01
CA ALA A 91 5.10 -3.83 -9.82
C ALA A 91 5.79 -2.69 -9.05
N ASP A 92 6.44 -1.80 -9.77
CA ASP A 92 6.96 -0.52 -9.27
C ASP A 92 6.01 0.61 -9.69
N ILE A 93 5.22 1.12 -8.75
CA ILE A 93 4.24 2.18 -9.02
C ILE A 93 4.63 3.46 -8.28
N THR A 94 4.78 4.55 -9.02
CA THR A 94 5.03 5.90 -8.48
C THR A 94 3.89 6.83 -8.82
N VAL A 95 3.35 7.53 -7.82
CA VAL A 95 2.27 8.51 -7.97
C VAL A 95 2.72 9.87 -7.46
N ASN A 96 2.61 10.88 -8.30
CA ASN A 96 3.05 12.24 -8.03
C ASN A 96 1.90 13.24 -8.16
N ASN A 97 1.72 14.10 -7.17
CA ASN A 97 0.80 15.25 -7.22
C ASN A 97 -0.65 14.87 -7.56
N ALA A 98 -1.14 13.75 -7.06
CA ALA A 98 -2.46 13.21 -7.39
C ALA A 98 -3.39 13.15 -6.18
N THR A 99 -4.66 12.85 -6.44
CA THR A 99 -5.68 12.55 -5.43
C THR A 99 -6.18 11.12 -5.62
N LEU A 100 -6.03 10.31 -4.58
CA LEU A 100 -6.46 8.91 -4.53
C LEU A 100 -7.59 8.79 -3.52
N VAL A 101 -8.72 8.20 -3.92
CA VAL A 101 -9.89 7.99 -3.05
C VAL A 101 -10.39 6.56 -3.19
N SER A 102 -10.33 5.81 -2.11
CA SER A 102 -10.98 4.50 -2.00
C SER A 102 -12.15 4.60 -1.02
N LYS A 103 -13.37 4.26 -1.48
CA LYS A 103 -14.59 4.42 -0.67
C LYS A 103 -15.09 3.13 -0.03
N ALA A 104 -14.54 1.99 -0.41
CA ALA A 104 -15.04 0.71 0.08
C ALA A 104 -13.95 -0.31 0.38
N SER A 105 -12.82 -0.23 -0.29
CA SER A 105 -11.68 -1.14 -0.17
C SER A 105 -10.48 -0.44 0.44
N GLU A 106 -9.37 -1.13 0.54
CA GLU A 106 -8.07 -0.56 0.90
C GLU A 106 -7.72 0.62 -0.02
N GLY A 107 -6.94 1.57 0.47
CA GLY A 107 -6.40 2.66 -0.35
C GLY A 107 -5.30 2.16 -1.28
N ILE A 108 -4.31 1.47 -0.71
CA ILE A 108 -3.15 0.92 -1.44
C ILE A 108 -2.89 -0.51 -0.99
N VAL A 109 -2.69 -1.40 -1.95
CA VAL A 109 -2.30 -2.80 -1.72
C VAL A 109 -0.99 -3.08 -2.44
N ILE A 110 -0.02 -3.63 -1.71
CA ILE A 110 1.30 -4.02 -2.23
C ILE A 110 1.51 -5.51 -1.96
N GLU A 111 1.65 -6.30 -3.01
CA GLU A 111 1.80 -7.73 -2.92
C GLU A 111 3.23 -8.17 -3.25
N GLY A 112 3.84 -8.95 -2.37
CA GLY A 112 5.15 -9.56 -2.57
C GLY A 112 6.28 -8.54 -2.72
N LYS A 113 7.29 -8.89 -3.49
CA LYS A 113 8.49 -8.08 -3.75
C LYS A 113 8.19 -6.91 -4.69
N ASN A 114 7.28 -6.03 -4.29
CA ASN A 114 6.87 -4.91 -5.12
C ASN A 114 6.79 -3.62 -4.29
N LYS A 115 6.57 -2.50 -4.95
CA LYS A 115 6.59 -1.22 -4.26
C LYS A 115 5.61 -0.19 -4.81
N VAL A 116 5.21 0.71 -3.92
CA VAL A 116 4.47 1.92 -4.23
C VAL A 116 5.17 3.11 -3.59
N THR A 117 5.37 4.16 -4.38
CA THR A 117 5.85 5.46 -3.92
C THR A 117 4.80 6.52 -4.19
N ILE A 118 4.44 7.32 -3.19
CA ILE A 118 3.56 8.48 -3.36
C ILE A 118 4.28 9.75 -2.93
N ASN A 119 4.21 10.77 -3.77
CA ASN A 119 4.84 12.07 -3.53
C ASN A 119 3.81 13.20 -3.71
N ASN A 120 3.74 14.14 -2.76
CA ASN A 120 2.80 15.27 -2.82
C ASN A 120 1.37 14.83 -3.20
N THR A 121 0.92 13.71 -2.66
CA THR A 121 -0.32 13.03 -3.04
C THR A 121 -1.27 12.97 -1.86
N LYS A 122 -2.56 13.15 -2.11
CA LYS A 122 -3.60 12.96 -1.10
C LYS A 122 -4.22 11.57 -1.28
N LEU A 123 -4.16 10.76 -0.24
CA LEU A 123 -4.83 9.46 -0.15
C LEU A 123 -5.93 9.54 0.91
N THR A 124 -7.17 9.27 0.51
CA THR A 124 -8.30 9.12 1.44
C THR A 124 -8.90 7.73 1.29
N ASP A 125 -8.93 7.00 2.38
CA ASP A 125 -9.47 5.66 2.44
C ASP A 125 -10.65 5.57 3.40
N SER A 126 -11.67 4.80 3.01
CA SER A 126 -12.83 4.47 3.83
C SER A 126 -13.18 2.99 3.67
N ASN A 127 -12.22 2.11 3.92
CA ASN A 127 -12.39 0.66 3.78
C ASN A 127 -13.58 0.16 4.61
N THR A 128 -14.69 -0.16 3.95
CA THR A 128 -15.96 -0.55 4.59
C THR A 128 -16.43 -1.94 4.16
N LYS A 129 -15.74 -2.55 3.21
CA LYS A 129 -16.04 -3.89 2.69
C LYS A 129 -14.79 -4.74 2.68
N LEU A 130 -14.81 -5.81 3.46
CA LEU A 130 -13.74 -6.80 3.44
C LEU A 130 -13.80 -7.62 2.15
N ASN A 131 -12.65 -7.95 1.58
CA ASN A 131 -12.51 -8.72 0.36
C ASN A 131 -11.81 -10.05 0.61
N GLY A 132 -12.35 -11.12 0.03
CA GLY A 132 -11.75 -12.45 0.08
C GLY A 132 -11.47 -12.90 1.53
N GLN A 133 -10.22 -13.21 1.82
CA GLN A 133 -9.77 -13.70 3.11
C GLN A 133 -9.46 -12.58 4.13
N SER A 134 -9.67 -11.34 3.77
CA SER A 134 -9.38 -10.19 4.64
C SER A 134 -10.27 -10.20 5.90
N THR A 135 -9.68 -10.01 7.07
CA THR A 135 -10.37 -10.02 8.36
C THR A 135 -10.43 -8.66 9.05
N THR A 136 -9.64 -7.69 8.54
CA THR A 136 -9.44 -6.40 9.19
C THR A 136 -9.53 -5.27 8.17
N TYR A 137 -10.25 -4.21 8.50
CA TYR A 137 -10.26 -2.97 7.72
C TYR A 137 -8.91 -2.27 7.82
N LYS A 138 -8.42 -1.73 6.72
CA LYS A 138 -7.11 -1.12 6.62
C LYS A 138 -6.98 -0.24 5.39
N ASN A 139 -6.07 0.71 5.42
CA ASN A 139 -5.80 1.62 4.31
C ASN A 139 -4.64 1.10 3.45
N ILE A 140 -3.43 1.02 4.00
CA ILE A 140 -2.23 0.62 3.26
C ILE A 140 -1.85 -0.79 3.70
N PHE A 141 -1.98 -1.73 2.77
CA PHE A 141 -1.83 -3.16 2.98
C PHE A 141 -0.61 -3.73 2.27
N LEU A 142 0.34 -4.29 3.02
CA LEU A 142 1.52 -4.97 2.50
C LEU A 142 1.46 -6.44 2.88
N TYR A 143 1.47 -7.34 1.91
CA TYR A 143 1.29 -8.76 2.17
C TYR A 143 1.87 -9.65 1.06
N GLN A 144 1.86 -10.95 1.30
CA GLN A 144 2.11 -11.96 0.28
C GLN A 144 0.95 -12.96 0.29
N SER A 145 0.22 -13.04 -0.81
CA SER A 145 -0.94 -13.91 -0.93
C SER A 145 -0.59 -15.38 -1.14
N MET A 146 0.58 -15.67 -1.67
CA MET A 146 1.00 -17.00 -2.14
C MET A 146 0.22 -17.50 -3.37
N SER A 147 -0.53 -16.63 -4.05
CA SER A 147 -1.28 -16.96 -5.26
C SER A 147 -0.41 -17.15 -6.52
N GLY A 148 0.83 -16.68 -6.47
CA GLY A 148 1.73 -16.63 -7.62
C GLY A 148 1.62 -15.36 -8.45
N ASP A 149 0.82 -14.37 -8.02
CA ASP A 149 0.68 -13.09 -8.72
C ASP A 149 1.91 -12.19 -8.52
N ALA A 150 2.61 -12.36 -7.41
CA ALA A 150 3.85 -11.65 -7.11
C ALA A 150 4.92 -12.58 -6.54
N SER A 151 6.18 -12.32 -6.86
CA SER A 151 7.31 -13.01 -6.26
C SER A 151 7.45 -12.65 -4.78
N THR A 152 7.86 -13.60 -3.95
CA THR A 152 8.17 -13.37 -2.55
C THR A 152 9.37 -12.42 -2.39
N GLY A 153 9.36 -11.62 -1.35
CA GLY A 153 10.43 -10.70 -1.03
C GLY A 153 9.91 -9.51 -0.22
N THR A 154 10.68 -8.43 -0.18
CA THR A 154 10.32 -7.25 0.60
C THR A 154 9.30 -6.39 -0.14
N ALA A 155 8.13 -6.21 0.45
CA ALA A 155 7.16 -5.20 0.04
C ALA A 155 7.63 -3.82 0.51
N GLU A 156 7.52 -2.79 -0.32
CA GLU A 156 7.96 -1.44 0.04
C GLU A 156 6.88 -0.39 -0.22
N PHE A 157 6.60 0.40 0.81
CA PHE A 157 5.81 1.61 0.70
C PHE A 157 6.66 2.84 1.05
N THR A 158 6.69 3.83 0.17
CA THR A 158 7.37 5.09 0.39
C THR A 158 6.42 6.26 0.21
N SER A 159 6.37 7.16 1.18
CA SER A 159 5.53 8.36 1.11
C SER A 159 6.31 9.61 1.52
N LYS A 160 6.19 10.65 0.69
CA LYS A 160 6.84 11.93 0.93
C LYS A 160 5.89 13.10 0.67
N ASN A 161 5.82 14.04 1.61
CA ASN A 161 5.04 15.28 1.51
C ASN A 161 3.56 15.02 1.13
N SER A 162 2.98 13.95 1.62
CA SER A 162 1.64 13.50 1.25
C SER A 162 0.66 13.61 2.43
N ASP A 163 -0.62 13.64 2.12
CA ASP A 163 -1.71 13.63 3.10
C ASP A 163 -2.41 12.28 3.05
N ILE A 164 -2.27 11.48 4.11
CA ILE A 164 -2.83 10.13 4.22
C ILE A 164 -3.94 10.15 5.26
N VAL A 165 -5.16 9.88 4.83
CA VAL A 165 -6.36 9.86 5.68
C VAL A 165 -6.98 8.47 5.67
N THR A 166 -7.10 7.88 6.84
CA THR A 166 -7.80 6.60 7.08
C THR A 166 -9.08 6.91 7.85
N ASN A 167 -10.24 6.58 7.26
CA ASN A 167 -11.54 6.80 7.91
C ASN A 167 -12.07 5.56 8.63
N ASN A 168 -11.55 4.38 8.31
CA ASN A 168 -11.97 3.13 8.95
C ASN A 168 -10.85 2.09 8.92
N GLY A 169 -10.53 1.51 10.07
CA GLY A 169 -9.52 0.49 10.24
C GLY A 169 -8.10 1.02 10.51
N ASP A 170 -7.12 0.17 10.26
CA ASP A 170 -5.71 0.47 10.53
C ASP A 170 -5.09 1.28 9.37
N THR A 171 -4.17 2.20 9.67
CA THR A 171 -3.49 2.97 8.62
C THR A 171 -2.54 2.09 7.83
N PHE A 172 -1.71 1.31 8.51
CA PHE A 172 -0.80 0.33 7.89
C PHE A 172 -1.10 -1.07 8.43
N TYR A 173 -1.14 -2.04 7.53
CA TYR A 173 -1.32 -3.44 7.88
C TYR A 173 -0.32 -4.32 7.14
N VAL A 174 0.41 -5.16 7.87
CA VAL A 174 1.44 -6.05 7.30
C VAL A 174 1.21 -7.48 7.75
N THR A 175 1.17 -8.43 6.83
CA THR A 175 1.03 -9.86 7.10
C THR A 175 1.77 -10.70 6.06
N ASN A 176 2.31 -11.83 6.48
CA ASN A 176 2.95 -12.84 5.63
C ASN A 176 4.03 -12.27 4.70
N THR A 177 4.76 -11.23 5.11
CA THR A 177 5.80 -10.63 4.27
C THR A 177 6.84 -9.88 5.10
N THR A 178 8.02 -9.67 4.50
CA THR A 178 8.94 -8.64 4.95
C THR A 178 8.51 -7.32 4.31
N ALA A 179 8.45 -6.24 5.09
CA ALA A 179 8.00 -4.94 4.62
C ALA A 179 8.91 -3.80 5.05
N THR A 180 9.10 -2.84 4.17
CA THR A 180 9.74 -1.55 4.48
C THR A 180 8.73 -0.42 4.25
N ILE A 181 8.53 0.41 5.27
CA ILE A 181 7.66 1.59 5.22
C ILE A 181 8.53 2.82 5.45
N ASN A 182 8.63 3.69 4.45
CA ASN A 182 9.43 4.90 4.48
C ASN A 182 8.51 6.14 4.48
N LEU A 183 8.56 6.92 5.53
CA LEU A 183 7.70 8.09 5.71
C LEU A 183 8.55 9.36 5.89
N THR A 184 8.32 10.37 5.07
CA THR A 184 9.01 11.65 5.13
C THR A 184 8.02 12.80 5.01
N ASN A 185 7.90 13.62 6.06
CA ASN A 185 7.14 14.87 6.06
C ASN A 185 5.69 14.72 5.54
N ASN A 186 4.98 13.66 5.98
CA ASN A 186 3.60 13.45 5.63
C ASN A 186 2.67 13.97 6.74
N LYS A 187 1.44 14.34 6.38
CA LYS A 187 0.33 14.44 7.30
C LYS A 187 -0.41 13.10 7.31
N ILE A 188 -0.45 12.43 8.45
CA ILE A 188 -1.11 11.11 8.60
C ILE A 188 -2.21 11.27 9.64
N THR A 189 -3.44 10.94 9.26
CA THR A 189 -4.62 11.06 10.11
C THR A 189 -5.40 9.74 10.08
N ASN A 190 -5.68 9.18 11.25
CA ASN A 190 -6.62 8.08 11.38
C ASN A 190 -7.86 8.57 12.14
N ASN A 191 -9.01 8.58 11.47
CA ASN A 191 -10.29 9.03 12.03
C ASN A 191 -11.05 7.90 12.73
N ASP A 192 -10.60 6.65 12.62
CA ASP A 192 -11.17 5.52 13.35
C ASP A 192 -10.55 5.44 14.76
N SER A 193 -11.34 5.70 15.78
CA SER A 193 -10.90 5.64 17.17
C SER A 193 -10.43 4.24 17.63
N LYS A 194 -10.75 3.19 16.88
CA LYS A 194 -10.32 1.81 17.11
C LYS A 194 -9.19 1.39 16.18
N GLY A 195 -8.88 2.19 15.16
CA GLY A 195 -7.83 1.95 14.20
C GLY A 195 -6.44 2.12 14.82
N ASN A 196 -5.49 1.35 14.34
CA ASN A 196 -4.09 1.47 14.73
C ASN A 196 -3.29 2.24 13.65
N PHE A 197 -2.19 2.83 14.05
CA PHE A 197 -1.23 3.36 13.10
C PHE A 197 -0.59 2.23 12.28
N LEU A 198 -0.17 1.15 12.96
CA LEU A 198 0.42 -0.01 12.32
C LEU A 198 -0.03 -1.30 13.03
N ARG A 199 -0.44 -2.27 12.23
CA ARG A 199 -0.67 -3.65 12.68
C ARG A 199 0.24 -4.60 11.91
N VAL A 200 0.97 -5.46 12.65
CA VAL A 200 1.86 -6.48 12.11
C VAL A 200 1.48 -7.81 12.73
N GLN A 201 0.88 -8.70 11.97
CA GLN A 201 0.38 -9.95 12.52
C GLN A 201 0.19 -11.04 11.47
N LYS A 202 0.05 -12.28 11.92
CA LYS A 202 -0.48 -13.38 11.12
C LYS A 202 -1.92 -13.10 10.71
N ASP A 203 -2.30 -13.56 9.54
CA ASP A 203 -3.67 -13.52 9.04
C ASP A 203 -3.92 -14.75 8.14
N SER A 204 -4.91 -14.70 7.27
CA SER A 204 -5.40 -15.80 6.44
C SER A 204 -4.44 -16.25 5.34
N TRP A 205 -3.37 -15.50 5.07
CA TRP A 205 -2.39 -15.82 4.04
C TRP A 205 -1.16 -16.52 4.60
N GLY A 206 -0.55 -17.39 3.81
CA GLY A 206 0.67 -18.11 4.16
C GLY A 206 0.47 -19.28 5.11
N ASN A 207 1.57 -19.85 5.58
CA ASN A 207 1.57 -21.00 6.47
C ASN A 207 1.48 -20.58 7.93
N SER A 208 0.53 -21.14 8.67
CA SER A 208 0.36 -20.87 10.10
C SER A 208 1.68 -21.03 10.87
N GLY A 209 2.00 -20.08 11.73
CA GLY A 209 3.22 -20.05 12.54
C GLY A 209 4.43 -19.38 11.85
N SER A 210 4.38 -19.14 10.54
CA SER A 210 5.42 -18.42 9.79
C SER A 210 4.90 -17.27 8.94
N ASN A 211 3.61 -16.96 9.05
CA ASN A 211 2.92 -15.95 8.26
C ASN A 211 2.73 -14.60 8.96
N GLY A 212 3.60 -14.26 9.89
CA GLY A 212 3.69 -12.93 10.47
C GLY A 212 4.27 -11.90 9.51
N GLY A 213 4.53 -10.71 10.00
CA GLY A 213 5.25 -9.66 9.29
C GLY A 213 6.62 -9.39 9.91
N ASP A 214 7.58 -9.02 9.07
CA ASP A 214 8.88 -8.50 9.49
C ASP A 214 9.02 -7.07 8.95
N VAL A 215 8.82 -6.07 9.80
CA VAL A 215 8.65 -4.67 9.37
C VAL A 215 9.84 -3.82 9.77
N THR A 216 10.34 -3.05 8.79
CA THR A 216 11.19 -1.88 9.03
C THR A 216 10.39 -0.61 8.74
N LEU A 217 10.13 0.18 9.78
CA LEU A 217 9.47 1.49 9.68
C LEU A 217 10.53 2.59 9.82
N ASN A 218 10.71 3.36 8.77
CA ASN A 218 11.63 4.50 8.73
C ASN A 218 10.84 5.81 8.73
N MET A 219 11.09 6.66 9.72
CA MET A 219 10.51 7.99 9.84
C MET A 219 11.62 9.04 9.77
N THR A 220 11.55 9.94 8.78
CA THR A 220 12.52 11.01 8.56
C THR A 220 11.78 12.35 8.52
N ASN A 221 12.07 13.26 9.46
CA ASN A 221 11.32 14.50 9.62
C ASN A 221 9.79 14.23 9.60
N GLN A 222 9.35 13.22 10.35
CA GLN A 222 7.98 12.72 10.31
C GLN A 222 7.37 12.70 11.70
N GLU A 223 6.18 13.26 11.83
CA GLU A 223 5.32 13.10 12.99
C GLU A 223 4.24 12.07 12.70
N ALA A 224 3.97 11.19 13.66
CA ALA A 224 2.88 10.22 13.60
C ALA A 224 2.36 9.91 15.00
N ASP A 225 1.09 9.52 15.07
CA ASP A 225 0.45 9.12 16.30
C ASP A 225 -0.46 7.90 16.10
N GLY A 226 -0.80 7.23 17.18
CA GLY A 226 -1.65 6.04 17.23
C GLY A 226 -0.97 4.85 17.88
N ASN A 227 -1.59 3.68 17.79
CA ASN A 227 -1.04 2.47 18.38
C ASN A 227 -0.32 1.61 17.34
N ILE A 228 0.68 0.87 17.79
CA ILE A 228 1.36 -0.17 17.01
C ILE A 228 1.11 -1.51 17.69
N VAL A 229 0.47 -2.43 16.95
CA VAL A 229 0.12 -3.78 17.42
C VAL A 229 0.94 -4.81 16.66
N ILE A 230 1.57 -5.73 17.39
CA ILE A 230 2.48 -6.73 16.82
C ILE A 230 2.22 -8.07 17.51
N ASP A 231 2.04 -9.14 16.75
CA ASP A 231 1.83 -10.47 17.31
C ASP A 231 3.13 -11.24 17.62
N SER A 232 2.99 -12.41 18.20
CA SER A 232 4.12 -13.23 18.74
C SER A 232 5.03 -13.85 17.68
N ILE A 233 4.70 -13.78 16.41
CA ILE A 233 5.54 -14.28 15.31
C ILE A 233 6.07 -13.16 14.41
N SER A 234 5.74 -11.92 14.73
CA SER A 234 6.08 -10.74 13.93
C SER A 234 7.15 -9.87 14.62
N THR A 235 7.87 -9.11 13.82
CA THR A 235 8.96 -8.24 14.28
C THR A 235 8.81 -6.81 13.79
N LEU A 236 9.35 -5.84 14.53
CA LEU A 236 9.41 -4.44 14.15
C LEU A 236 10.81 -3.87 14.41
N THR A 237 11.39 -3.24 13.39
CA THR A 237 12.47 -2.28 13.54
C THR A 237 11.94 -0.89 13.21
N MET A 238 12.01 0.05 14.15
CA MET A 238 11.50 1.41 13.98
C MET A 238 12.66 2.40 14.11
N ASN A 239 12.93 3.12 13.04
CA ASN A 239 14.03 4.10 12.95
C ASN A 239 13.44 5.51 12.83
N LEU A 240 13.77 6.39 13.78
CA LEU A 240 13.35 7.79 13.81
C LEU A 240 14.56 8.70 13.62
N LYS A 241 14.50 9.57 12.63
CA LYS A 241 15.59 10.51 12.29
C LYS A 241 15.05 11.91 12.00
N GLU A 242 15.93 12.90 12.09
CA GLU A 242 15.67 14.29 11.68
C GLU A 242 14.40 14.88 12.33
N LYS A 243 14.40 14.91 13.67
CA LYS A 243 13.30 15.45 14.49
C LYS A 243 11.97 14.69 14.37
N SER A 244 12.00 13.43 13.94
CA SER A 244 10.80 12.61 13.91
C SER A 244 10.22 12.38 15.30
N SER A 245 8.90 12.29 15.39
CA SER A 245 8.23 11.97 16.64
C SER A 245 7.11 10.96 16.43
N PHE A 246 6.99 10.01 17.35
CA PHE A 246 5.88 9.08 17.42
C PHE A 246 5.18 9.22 18.78
N THR A 247 3.86 9.34 18.77
CA THR A 247 3.06 9.45 19.99
C THR A 247 2.05 8.30 20.05
N GLY A 248 2.15 7.45 21.07
CA GLY A 248 1.21 6.35 21.24
C GLY A 248 1.82 5.09 21.84
N LYS A 249 1.03 4.03 21.90
CA LYS A 249 1.44 2.77 22.50
C LYS A 249 2.09 1.86 21.46
N ILE A 250 3.25 1.31 21.77
CA ILE A 250 3.94 0.32 20.96
C ILE A 250 3.87 -1.02 21.68
N ASN A 251 3.21 -2.02 21.08
CA ASN A 251 3.13 -3.39 21.62
C ASN A 251 2.61 -3.44 23.07
N SER A 252 1.50 -2.78 23.36
CA SER A 252 0.91 -2.72 24.71
C SER A 252 0.62 -4.09 25.30
N GLU A 253 0.33 -5.09 24.46
CA GLU A 253 0.08 -6.47 24.87
C GLU A 253 1.36 -7.28 25.17
N ASN A 254 2.53 -6.67 24.94
CA ASN A 254 3.84 -7.32 25.08
C ASN A 254 3.94 -8.67 24.33
N SER A 255 3.31 -8.75 23.16
CA SER A 255 3.18 -9.99 22.38
C SER A 255 4.25 -10.15 21.31
N ALA A 256 4.87 -9.08 20.84
CA ALA A 256 5.81 -9.11 19.70
C ALA A 256 6.96 -10.10 19.89
N LYS A 257 7.34 -10.78 18.80
CA LYS A 257 8.54 -11.64 18.77
C LYS A 257 9.81 -10.82 19.06
N SER A 258 9.94 -9.65 18.44
CA SER A 258 10.98 -8.68 18.77
C SER A 258 10.62 -7.27 18.32
N ILE A 259 11.16 -6.26 19.03
CA ILE A 259 11.08 -4.85 18.67
C ILE A 259 12.45 -4.23 18.84
N LYS A 260 12.86 -3.48 17.83
CA LYS A 260 14.05 -2.63 17.87
C LYS A 260 13.66 -1.18 17.59
N LEU A 261 13.96 -0.29 18.53
CA LEU A 261 13.74 1.15 18.40
C LEU A 261 15.10 1.84 18.26
N VAL A 262 15.27 2.63 17.21
CA VAL A 262 16.50 3.38 16.94
C VAL A 262 16.13 4.84 16.73
N LEU A 263 16.60 5.71 17.59
CA LEU A 263 16.35 7.14 17.53
C LEU A 263 17.68 7.90 17.40
N ASP A 264 17.69 8.91 16.55
CA ASP A 264 18.75 9.87 16.59
C ASP A 264 18.54 10.86 17.76
N LYS A 265 19.54 11.71 18.01
CA LYS A 265 19.52 12.67 19.13
C LYS A 265 18.40 13.74 19.03
N THR A 266 17.74 13.85 17.89
CA THR A 266 16.72 14.89 17.63
C THR A 266 15.29 14.32 17.66
N SER A 267 15.16 13.01 17.63
CA SER A 267 13.88 12.31 17.52
C SER A 267 13.37 11.78 18.87
N LYS A 268 12.08 11.53 18.98
CA LYS A 268 11.45 11.12 20.26
C LYS A 268 10.25 10.21 20.07
N ILE A 269 10.00 9.39 21.08
CA ILE A 269 8.76 8.65 21.30
C ILE A 269 8.10 9.19 22.58
N LYS A 270 6.79 9.42 22.53
CA LYS A 270 5.99 9.98 23.63
C LYS A 270 4.93 8.98 24.07
#